data_094e67f072b6de42573c9a0fcf7f507f
#
_entry.id   094e67f072b6de42573c9a0fcf7f507f
#
_cell.length_a   1.000
_cell.length_b   1.000
_cell.length_c   1.000
_cell.angle_alpha   90.00
_cell.angle_beta   90.00
_cell.angle_gamma   90.00
#
_symmetry.space_group_name_H-M   'P 1'
#
loop_
_entity.id
_entity.type
_entity.pdbx_description
1 polymer ?
#
loop_
_entity_poly.entity_id
_entity_poly.type
_entity_poly.pdbx_seq_one_letter_code
_entity_poly.pdbx_strand_id
1 'polypeptide(L)'
;MQKEEDKPIAELASKVYPDLNETLEAVALDGDQKEIFKVPISELVSKLSTQTGIKYLLLDGIITQRLLEGARNAGIECVIGHRVAKLSNADGLTLKTFGELGVA
;
A
#
# COMPACT_ATOMS: atom_id res chain seq x y z
N MET A 1 10.40 -9.17 15.41
CA MET A 1 9.10 -9.19 16.11
C MET A 1 8.26 -8.01 15.68
N GLN A 2 7.01 -8.25 15.31
CA GLN A 2 6.10 -7.18 14.94
C GLN A 2 5.64 -6.41 16.16
N LYS A 3 5.49 -5.11 16.01
CA LYS A 3 4.89 -4.28 17.05
C LYS A 3 3.39 -4.59 17.09
N GLU A 4 2.79 -4.39 18.24
CA GLU A 4 1.36 -4.62 18.40
C GLU A 4 0.52 -3.80 17.42
N GLU A 5 0.92 -2.57 17.14
CA GLU A 5 0.23 -1.68 16.21
C GLU A 5 0.33 -2.14 14.75
N ASP A 6 1.30 -3.00 14.41
CA ASP A 6 1.45 -3.54 13.06
C ASP A 6 0.58 -4.78 12.82
N LYS A 7 0.00 -5.34 13.88
CA LYS A 7 -0.74 -6.59 13.79
C LYS A 7 -1.96 -6.51 12.86
N PRO A 8 -2.81 -5.48 12.92
CA PRO A 8 -3.93 -5.38 11.99
C PRO A 8 -3.47 -5.21 10.55
N ILE A 9 -2.36 -4.50 10.35
CA ILE A 9 -1.79 -4.29 9.02
C ILE A 9 -1.24 -5.61 8.47
N ALA A 10 -0.57 -6.40 9.31
CA ALA A 10 -0.04 -7.70 8.91
C ALA A 10 -1.15 -8.67 8.54
N GLU A 11 -2.24 -8.67 9.27
CA GLU A 11 -3.39 -9.52 8.98
C GLU A 11 -4.03 -9.14 7.65
N LEU A 12 -4.17 -7.84 7.39
CA LEU A 12 -4.68 -7.33 6.13
C LEU A 12 -3.79 -7.75 4.97
N ALA A 13 -2.48 -7.58 5.13
CA ALA A 13 -1.51 -7.95 4.10
C ALA A 13 -1.57 -9.45 3.81
N SER A 14 -1.73 -10.28 4.84
CA SER A 14 -1.84 -11.73 4.68
C SER A 14 -3.05 -12.13 3.85
N LYS A 15 -4.15 -11.41 3.97
CA LYS A 15 -5.36 -11.69 3.20
C LYS A 15 -5.21 -11.28 1.73
N VAL A 16 -4.56 -10.17 1.48
CA VAL A 16 -4.46 -9.58 0.15
C VAL A 16 -3.31 -10.19 -0.66
N TYR A 17 -2.21 -10.52 0.01
CA TYR A 17 -0.99 -10.96 -0.66
C TYR A 17 -1.17 -12.14 -1.63
N PRO A 18 -1.88 -13.22 -1.29
CA PRO A 18 -2.02 -14.35 -2.21
C PRO A 18 -2.64 -13.98 -3.55
N ASP A 19 -3.59 -13.04 -3.54
CA ASP A 19 -4.26 -12.59 -4.76
C ASP A 19 -3.48 -11.51 -5.50
N LEU A 20 -2.58 -10.82 -4.81
CA LEU A 20 -1.84 -9.69 -5.35
C LEU A 20 -0.47 -10.10 -5.89
N ASN A 21 0.15 -11.11 -5.27
CA ASN A 21 1.51 -11.52 -5.60
C ASN A 21 1.66 -11.92 -7.07
N GLU A 22 2.67 -11.37 -7.72
CA GLU A 22 3.02 -11.62 -9.12
C GLU A 22 2.00 -11.09 -10.14
N THR A 23 1.09 -10.22 -9.72
CA THR A 23 0.10 -9.63 -10.63
C THR A 23 0.54 -8.28 -11.21
N LEU A 24 1.53 -7.63 -10.60
CA LEU A 24 1.95 -6.26 -10.93
C LEU A 24 0.80 -5.27 -10.80
N GLU A 25 -0.11 -5.55 -9.86
CA GLU A 25 -1.27 -4.72 -9.59
C GLU A 25 -1.19 -4.09 -8.21
N ALA A 26 -2.08 -3.15 -7.97
CA ALA A 26 -2.23 -2.51 -6.67
C ALA A 26 -3.69 -2.52 -6.26
N VAL A 27 -3.92 -2.68 -4.96
CA VAL A 27 -5.26 -2.70 -4.36
C VAL A 27 -5.38 -1.55 -3.38
N ALA A 28 -6.45 -0.78 -3.49
CA ALA A 28 -6.76 0.30 -2.56
C ALA A 28 -7.94 -0.12 -1.70
N LEU A 29 -7.83 0.08 -0.39
CA LEU A 29 -8.84 -0.30 0.59
C LEU A 29 -9.25 0.88 1.44
N ASP A 30 -10.51 0.90 1.87
CA ASP A 30 -11.01 1.94 2.77
C ASP A 30 -10.71 1.61 4.23
N GLY A 31 -11.23 2.43 5.15
CA GLY A 31 -11.03 2.23 6.58
C GLY A 31 -11.64 0.94 7.13
N ASP A 32 -12.59 0.37 6.42
CA ASP A 32 -13.21 -0.91 6.78
C ASP A 32 -12.54 -2.08 6.08
N GLN A 33 -11.41 -1.82 5.40
CA GLN A 33 -10.63 -2.82 4.67
C GLN A 33 -11.39 -3.40 3.47
N LYS A 34 -12.31 -2.63 2.91
CA LYS A 34 -13.03 -3.02 1.70
C LYS A 34 -12.30 -2.48 0.48
N GLU A 35 -12.24 -3.30 -0.57
CA GLU A 35 -11.59 -2.92 -1.80
C GLU A 35 -12.32 -1.77 -2.49
N ILE A 36 -11.61 -0.69 -2.76
CA ILE A 36 -12.13 0.45 -3.53
C ILE A 36 -11.84 0.23 -5.00
N PHE A 37 -10.59 -0.16 -5.34
CA PHE A 37 -10.22 -0.50 -6.70
C PHE A 37 -8.99 -1.40 -6.72
N LYS A 38 -8.80 -2.06 -7.86
CA LYS A 38 -7.62 -2.87 -8.14
C LYS A 38 -7.19 -2.54 -9.57
N VAL A 39 -5.98 -2.02 -9.74
CA VAL A 39 -5.48 -1.57 -11.05
C VAL A 39 -4.02 -1.99 -11.23
N PRO A 40 -3.54 -2.08 -12.49
CA PRO A 40 -2.11 -2.27 -12.72
C PRO A 40 -1.31 -1.12 -12.10
N ILE A 41 -0.10 -1.42 -11.63
CA ILE A 41 0.75 -0.40 -10.99
C ILE A 41 0.99 0.77 -11.95
N SER A 42 1.09 0.49 -13.24
CA SER A 42 1.30 1.54 -14.25
C SER A 42 0.18 2.59 -14.28
N GLU A 43 -1.01 2.25 -13.80
CA GLU A 43 -2.15 3.17 -13.77
C GLU A 43 -2.45 3.71 -12.38
N LEU A 44 -1.69 3.27 -11.39
CA LEU A 44 -1.99 3.58 -9.99
C LEU A 44 -1.95 5.07 -9.67
N VAL A 45 -0.91 5.77 -10.07
CA VAL A 45 -0.75 7.20 -9.74
C VAL A 45 -1.90 8.02 -10.32
N SER A 46 -2.30 7.73 -11.56
CA SER A 46 -3.44 8.39 -12.19
C SER A 46 -4.73 8.13 -11.44
N LYS A 47 -4.92 6.88 -11.00
CA LYS A 47 -6.13 6.49 -10.27
C LYS A 47 -6.20 7.17 -8.91
N LEU A 48 -5.07 7.29 -8.23
CA LEU A 48 -5.01 7.97 -6.93
C LEU A 48 -5.43 9.43 -7.00
N SER A 49 -5.16 10.09 -8.11
CA SER A 49 -5.50 11.50 -8.26
C SER A 49 -7.01 11.75 -8.36
N THR A 50 -7.81 10.70 -8.62
CA THR A 50 -9.25 10.82 -8.80
C THR A 50 -10.08 10.15 -7.70
N GLN A 51 -9.43 9.50 -6.74
CA GLN A 51 -10.11 8.75 -5.69
C GLN A 51 -9.90 9.36 -4.33
N THR A 52 -10.89 9.19 -3.43
CA THR A 52 -10.81 9.60 -2.04
C THR A 52 -11.26 8.44 -1.15
N GLY A 53 -11.03 8.58 0.15
CA GLY A 53 -11.46 7.56 1.10
C GLY A 53 -10.57 6.34 1.21
N ILE A 54 -9.41 6.36 0.56
CA ILE A 54 -8.46 5.27 0.62
C ILE A 54 -7.66 5.39 1.92
N LYS A 55 -7.60 4.33 2.69
CA LYS A 55 -6.80 4.29 3.91
C LYS A 55 -5.56 3.42 3.73
N TYR A 56 -5.70 2.29 3.05
CA TYR A 56 -4.60 1.34 2.83
C TYR A 56 -4.36 1.16 1.34
N LEU A 57 -3.09 1.09 0.96
CA LEU A 57 -2.70 0.80 -0.42
C LEU A 57 -1.68 -0.32 -0.38
N LEU A 58 -1.97 -1.42 -1.08
CA LEU A 58 -1.08 -2.56 -1.19
C LEU A 58 -0.71 -2.75 -2.65
N LEU A 59 0.57 -2.94 -2.95
CA LEU A 59 1.01 -3.10 -4.34
C LEU A 59 2.06 -4.19 -4.48
N ASP A 60 2.00 -4.85 -5.62
CA ASP A 60 2.97 -5.88 -5.99
C ASP A 60 4.14 -5.22 -6.71
N GLY A 61 4.92 -4.45 -5.97
CA GLY A 61 6.03 -3.74 -6.56
C GLY A 61 6.77 -2.85 -5.57
N ILE A 62 7.46 -1.85 -6.11
CA ILE A 62 8.30 -0.95 -5.35
C ILE A 62 7.55 0.34 -5.01
N ILE A 63 7.62 0.76 -3.75
CA ILE A 63 7.10 2.06 -3.34
C ILE A 63 8.13 3.12 -3.76
N THR A 64 7.77 3.93 -4.75
CA THR A 64 8.64 4.99 -5.28
C THR A 64 8.26 6.34 -4.70
N GLN A 65 9.14 7.33 -4.87
CA GLN A 65 8.87 8.70 -4.43
C GLN A 65 7.60 9.25 -5.09
N ARG A 66 7.43 8.99 -6.39
CA ARG A 66 6.25 9.45 -7.12
C ARG A 66 4.97 8.85 -6.55
N LEU A 67 5.00 7.56 -6.23
CA LEU A 67 3.86 6.89 -5.63
C LEU A 67 3.58 7.43 -4.23
N LEU A 68 4.63 7.66 -3.45
CA LEU A 68 4.51 8.23 -2.12
C LEU A 68 3.80 9.59 -2.15
N GLU A 69 4.18 10.45 -3.08
CA GLU A 69 3.56 11.76 -3.23
C GLU A 69 2.09 11.64 -3.63
N GLY A 70 1.77 10.74 -4.55
CA GLY A 70 0.40 10.47 -4.94
C GLY A 70 -0.44 9.95 -3.78
N ALA A 71 0.12 9.05 -3.00
CA ALA A 71 -0.56 8.48 -1.83
C ALA A 71 -0.81 9.56 -0.76
N ARG A 72 0.17 10.41 -0.54
CA ARG A 72 0.03 11.52 0.43
C ARG A 72 -1.08 12.48 -0.01
N ASN A 73 -1.09 12.85 -1.28
CA ASN A 73 -2.10 13.76 -1.81
C ASN A 73 -3.50 13.15 -1.76
N ALA A 74 -3.60 11.82 -1.85
CA ALA A 74 -4.88 11.12 -1.76
C ALA A 74 -5.34 10.89 -0.32
N GLY A 75 -4.50 11.22 0.67
CA GLY A 75 -4.85 11.05 2.07
C GLY A 75 -4.69 9.62 2.59
N ILE A 76 -3.92 8.81 1.89
CA ILE A 76 -3.66 7.41 2.31
C ILE A 76 -2.79 7.40 3.56
N GLU A 77 -3.10 6.52 4.50
CA GLU A 77 -2.36 6.42 5.76
C GLU A 77 -1.29 5.35 5.75
N CYS A 78 -1.49 4.28 4.99
CA CYS A 78 -0.58 3.15 4.99
C CYS A 78 -0.35 2.60 3.58
N VAL A 79 0.91 2.40 3.22
CA VAL A 79 1.28 1.81 1.92
C VAL A 79 2.15 0.59 2.18
N ILE A 80 1.80 -0.54 1.57
CA ILE A 80 2.51 -1.80 1.70
C ILE A 80 2.96 -2.28 0.32
N GLY A 81 4.23 -2.58 0.17
CA GLY A 81 4.78 -3.07 -1.09
C GLY A 81 5.83 -4.13 -0.86
N HIS A 82 6.46 -4.60 -1.93
CA HIS A 82 7.56 -5.57 -1.82
C HIS A 82 8.84 -4.91 -1.36
N ARG A 83 9.08 -3.68 -1.81
CA ARG A 83 10.27 -2.91 -1.49
C ARG A 83 9.91 -1.44 -1.36
N VAL A 84 10.74 -0.71 -0.63
CA VAL A 84 10.64 0.74 -0.52
C VAL A 84 11.90 1.31 -1.14
N ALA A 85 11.76 2.14 -2.17
CA ALA A 85 12.87 2.84 -2.79
C ALA A 85 13.41 3.89 -1.80
N LYS A 86 14.57 4.45 -2.10
CA LYS A 86 15.11 5.52 -1.27
C LYS A 86 14.24 6.75 -1.41
N LEU A 87 13.56 7.11 -0.32
CA LEU A 87 12.59 8.21 -0.30
C LEU A 87 13.11 9.38 0.49
N SER A 88 12.79 10.60 0.04
CA SER A 88 13.25 11.80 0.69
C SER A 88 12.35 12.29 1.81
N ASN A 89 11.06 11.99 1.79
CA ASN A 89 10.12 12.48 2.80
C ASN A 89 8.88 11.57 2.83
N ALA A 90 8.74 10.82 3.89
CA ALA A 90 7.62 9.91 4.10
C ALA A 90 6.75 10.30 5.30
N ASP A 91 6.89 11.52 5.81
CA ASP A 91 6.17 11.99 7.00
C ASP A 91 4.66 11.89 6.77
N GLY A 92 3.95 11.38 7.77
CA GLY A 92 2.51 11.24 7.71
C GLY A 92 2.02 9.95 7.08
N LEU A 93 2.94 9.13 6.54
CA LEU A 93 2.59 7.85 5.94
C LEU A 93 3.30 6.70 6.66
N THR A 94 2.57 5.62 6.86
CA THR A 94 3.17 4.37 7.34
C THR A 94 3.56 3.55 6.12
N LEU A 95 4.85 3.24 5.99
CA LEU A 95 5.38 2.44 4.89
C LEU A 95 5.86 1.11 5.42
N LYS A 96 5.39 0.03 4.83
CA LYS A 96 5.78 -1.33 5.23
C LYS A 96 6.05 -2.17 4.00
N THR A 97 6.80 -3.24 4.18
CA THR A 97 6.98 -4.26 3.15
C THR A 97 6.30 -5.55 3.60
N PHE A 98 5.94 -6.39 2.66
CA PHE A 98 5.36 -7.69 2.98
C PHE A 98 6.34 -8.53 3.81
N GLY A 99 7.63 -8.41 3.54
CA GLY A 99 8.65 -9.11 4.30
C GLY A 99 8.71 -8.66 5.76
N GLU A 100 8.65 -7.35 6.00
CA GLU A 100 8.62 -6.81 7.37
C GLU A 100 7.43 -7.30 8.16
N LEU A 101 6.31 -7.51 7.48
CA LEU A 101 5.07 -7.96 8.11
C LEU A 101 5.00 -9.48 8.25
N GLY A 102 6.02 -10.19 7.80
CA GLY A 102 6.06 -11.65 7.87
C GLY A 102 5.15 -12.35 6.88
N VAL A 103 4.73 -11.67 5.83
CA VAL A 103 3.79 -12.20 4.84
C VAL A 103 4.52 -12.85 3.67
N ALA A 104 5.70 -12.37 3.34
CA ALA A 104 6.46 -12.86 2.17
C ALA A 104 7.84 -13.34 2.59
#